data_70eab1635e79e44d4f98c4bcd7e66308
#
_entry.id   70eab1635e79e44d4f98c4bcd7e66308
#
_cell.length_a   1.000
_cell.length_b   1.000
_cell.length_c   1.000
_cell.angle_alpha   90.00
_cell.angle_beta   90.00
_cell.angle_gamma   90.00
#
_symmetry.space_group_name_H-M   'P 1'
#
loop_
_entity.id
_entity.type
_entity.pdbx_description
1 polymer ?
#
loop_
_entity_poly.entity_id
_entity_poly.type
_entity_poly.pdbx_seq_one_letter_code
_entity_poly.pdbx_strand_id
1 'polypeptide(L)'
;MKNPLFALNSGIYQSKIDNGETTTYFYVQKIPIPTYLIAIAAGAIEGRKISDRTTVYAEADMVDKAANEFSETENFIQVAESYTIPYEWGEYNILVLPPSFPFGVMENPCLTFATPSIVAGDKSLADVIAHEISHSWSGNLVTMSNWSDFWLNEGFTMFLQRKIISAINNENMGKISAMIGMKEWKEAVTLLGESNDFTSIHPNLIGISQRTLLARYLMKKDITFYTI
;
A
#
# COMPACT_ATOMS: atom_id res chain seq x y z
N MET A 1 2.13 25.55 -6.06
CA MET A 1 0.99 24.96 -6.81
C MET A 1 0.00 26.06 -7.15
N LYS A 2 -0.67 26.02 -8.33
CA LYS A 2 -1.75 26.98 -8.64
C LYS A 2 -2.97 26.73 -7.76
N ASN A 3 -3.57 27.80 -7.22
CA ASN A 3 -4.86 27.71 -6.52
C ASN A 3 -6.00 27.38 -7.52
N PRO A 4 -7.03 26.60 -7.14
CA PRO A 4 -7.33 26.04 -5.81
C PRO A 4 -6.81 24.60 -5.60
N LEU A 5 -5.74 24.18 -6.27
CA LEU A 5 -5.27 22.79 -6.16
C LEU A 5 -4.64 22.50 -4.80
N PHE A 6 -4.87 21.29 -4.30
CA PHE A 6 -4.28 20.77 -3.08
C PHE A 6 -3.12 19.82 -3.41
N ALA A 7 -2.06 19.83 -2.60
CA ALA A 7 -0.92 18.94 -2.78
C ALA A 7 -0.73 18.03 -1.56
N LEU A 8 -0.43 16.75 -1.81
CA LEU A 8 -0.10 15.72 -0.84
C LEU A 8 1.29 15.16 -1.12
N ASN A 9 1.93 14.64 -0.10
CA ASN A 9 3.26 14.03 -0.18
C ASN A 9 3.38 12.86 0.81
N SER A 10 4.29 11.92 0.55
CA SER A 10 4.64 10.81 1.45
C SER A 10 5.47 11.28 2.67
N GLY A 11 4.96 12.22 3.40
CA GLY A 11 5.53 12.80 4.62
C GLY A 11 4.45 13.49 5.45
N ILE A 12 4.82 13.92 6.65
CA ILE A 12 3.91 14.61 7.57
C ILE A 12 3.77 16.08 7.17
N TYR A 13 2.55 16.51 6.98
CA TYR A 13 2.23 17.91 6.70
C TYR A 13 2.73 18.83 7.82
N GLN A 14 3.38 19.92 7.47
CA GLN A 14 3.87 20.91 8.41
C GLN A 14 3.11 22.23 8.30
N SER A 15 3.09 22.79 7.10
CA SER A 15 2.50 24.11 6.86
C SER A 15 2.25 24.36 5.38
N LYS A 16 1.56 25.45 5.09
CA LYS A 16 1.45 26.00 3.74
C LYS A 16 1.62 27.52 3.75
N ILE A 17 2.12 28.05 2.64
CA ILE A 17 2.22 29.49 2.39
C ILE A 17 1.39 29.81 1.15
N ASP A 18 0.44 30.70 1.31
CA ASP A 18 -0.33 31.24 0.20
C ASP A 18 0.44 32.44 -0.41
N ASN A 19 0.78 32.33 -1.69
CA ASN A 19 1.50 33.37 -2.44
C ASN A 19 0.57 34.08 -3.44
N GLY A 20 -0.74 34.07 -3.22
CA GLY A 20 -1.77 34.63 -4.11
C GLY A 20 -2.15 33.65 -5.22
N GLU A 21 -1.42 33.62 -6.33
CA GLU A 21 -1.72 32.70 -7.47
C GLU A 21 -1.29 31.26 -7.19
N THR A 22 -0.39 31.06 -6.24
CA THR A 22 0.17 29.74 -5.91
C THR A 22 0.19 29.49 -4.41
N THR A 23 0.13 28.22 -4.03
CA THR A 23 0.34 27.77 -2.64
C THR A 23 1.56 26.85 -2.58
N THR A 24 2.44 27.12 -1.63
CA THR A 24 3.57 26.22 -1.30
C THR A 24 3.21 25.37 -0.09
N TYR A 25 3.36 24.04 -0.20
CA TYR A 25 3.11 23.08 0.87
C TYR A 25 4.43 22.53 1.38
N PHE A 26 4.54 22.38 2.70
CA PHE A 26 5.72 21.82 3.37
C PHE A 26 5.36 20.51 4.04
N TYR A 27 6.12 19.48 3.70
CA TYR A 27 6.03 18.14 4.27
C TYR A 27 7.40 17.69 4.76
N VAL A 28 7.43 16.88 5.81
CA VAL A 28 8.67 16.31 6.35
C VAL A 28 8.52 14.81 6.50
N GLN A 29 9.43 14.05 5.90
CA GLN A 29 9.62 12.64 6.18
C GLN A 29 10.88 12.48 7.07
N LYS A 30 10.68 12.11 8.34
CA LYS A 30 11.76 11.98 9.33
C LYS A 30 12.44 10.61 9.29
N ILE A 31 11.74 9.61 8.84
CA ILE A 31 12.24 8.23 8.73
C ILE A 31 12.87 8.06 7.35
N PRO A 32 14.12 7.59 7.25
CA PRO A 32 14.73 7.32 5.95
C PRO A 32 13.90 6.29 5.16
N ILE A 33 13.61 6.60 3.90
CA ILE A 33 12.85 5.74 3.00
C ILE A 33 13.59 5.54 1.67
N PRO A 34 13.40 4.39 0.99
CA PRO A 34 13.85 4.21 -0.37
C PRO A 34 13.19 5.22 -1.32
N THR A 35 13.88 5.59 -2.38
CA THR A 35 13.43 6.63 -3.33
C THR A 35 12.12 6.27 -4.04
N TYR A 36 11.83 4.98 -4.23
CA TYR A 36 10.59 4.52 -4.88
C TYR A 36 9.32 4.74 -4.03
N LEU A 37 9.48 5.01 -2.73
CA LEU A 37 8.38 5.33 -1.81
C LEU A 37 8.09 6.85 -1.72
N ILE A 38 8.84 7.69 -2.44
CA ILE A 38 8.56 9.12 -2.50
C ILE A 38 7.37 9.34 -3.42
N ALA A 39 6.28 9.85 -2.86
CA ALA A 39 5.05 10.13 -3.58
C ALA A 39 4.66 11.60 -3.46
N ILE A 40 4.15 12.15 -4.56
CA ILE A 40 3.58 13.50 -4.64
C ILE A 40 2.30 13.41 -5.47
N ALA A 41 1.23 13.97 -4.95
CA ALA A 41 -0.03 14.10 -5.67
C ALA A 41 -0.53 15.55 -5.61
N ALA A 42 -1.22 15.98 -6.66
CA ALA A 42 -1.74 17.33 -6.74
C ALA A 42 -2.99 17.37 -7.61
N GLY A 43 -4.05 17.97 -7.10
CA GLY A 43 -5.32 18.02 -7.81
C GLY A 43 -6.41 18.75 -7.04
N ALA A 44 -7.63 18.69 -7.59
CA ALA A 44 -8.84 19.12 -6.90
C ALA A 44 -9.27 18.02 -5.91
N ILE A 45 -8.53 17.91 -4.81
CA ILE A 45 -8.60 16.82 -3.83
C ILE A 45 -9.32 17.32 -2.58
N GLU A 46 -10.26 16.53 -2.09
CA GLU A 46 -10.90 16.71 -0.79
C GLU A 46 -10.45 15.63 0.20
N GLY A 47 -10.51 15.93 1.50
CA GLY A 47 -10.18 15.01 2.57
C GLY A 47 -11.36 14.72 3.49
N ARG A 48 -11.46 13.49 3.97
CA ARG A 48 -12.38 13.07 5.05
C ARG A 48 -11.60 12.36 6.13
N LYS A 49 -11.54 12.97 7.31
CA LYS A 49 -10.90 12.35 8.47
C LYS A 49 -11.77 11.19 8.96
N ILE A 50 -11.18 9.99 9.08
CA ILE A 50 -11.86 8.77 9.53
C ILE A 50 -11.33 8.26 10.88
N SER A 51 -10.13 8.69 11.29
CA SER A 51 -9.58 8.46 12.64
C SER A 51 -8.64 9.59 13.03
N ASP A 52 -8.04 9.52 14.23
CA ASP A 52 -7.11 10.56 14.66
C ASP A 52 -5.85 10.65 13.79
N ARG A 53 -5.39 9.54 13.22
CA ARG A 53 -4.20 9.47 12.37
C ARG A 53 -4.50 9.18 10.90
N THR A 54 -5.79 9.05 10.51
CA THR A 54 -6.14 8.67 9.12
C THR A 54 -7.11 9.66 8.49
N THR A 55 -6.72 10.16 7.32
CA THR A 55 -7.59 10.93 6.41
C THR A 55 -7.62 10.23 5.05
N VAL A 56 -8.82 10.07 4.51
CA VAL A 56 -9.04 9.59 3.14
C VAL A 56 -9.19 10.79 2.22
N TYR A 57 -8.44 10.79 1.14
CA TYR A 57 -8.43 11.83 0.12
C TYR A 57 -8.89 11.27 -1.22
N ALA A 58 -9.67 12.04 -1.96
CA ALA A 58 -10.08 11.74 -3.34
C ALA A 58 -10.65 13.00 -4.02
N GLU A 59 -11.07 12.87 -5.27
CA GLU A 59 -11.95 13.86 -5.91
C GLU A 59 -13.32 13.91 -5.22
N ALA A 60 -14.02 15.03 -5.34
CA ALA A 60 -15.24 15.34 -4.58
C ALA A 60 -16.37 14.29 -4.72
N ASP A 61 -16.50 13.64 -5.87
CA ASP A 61 -17.53 12.63 -6.15
C ASP A 61 -17.18 11.23 -5.58
N MET A 62 -15.93 11.02 -5.18
CA MET A 62 -15.39 9.76 -4.67
C MET A 62 -15.11 9.77 -3.16
N VAL A 63 -14.75 10.92 -2.60
CA VAL A 63 -14.17 11.01 -1.24
C VAL A 63 -15.08 10.44 -0.14
N ASP A 64 -16.38 10.67 -0.20
CA ASP A 64 -17.32 10.17 0.84
C ASP A 64 -17.51 8.64 0.73
N LYS A 65 -17.52 8.10 -0.49
CA LYS A 65 -17.55 6.64 -0.74
C LYS A 65 -16.28 5.97 -0.22
N ALA A 66 -15.13 6.55 -0.55
CA ALA A 66 -13.83 6.05 -0.11
C ALA A 66 -13.67 6.12 1.42
N ALA A 67 -14.12 7.19 2.08
CA ALA A 67 -14.10 7.31 3.52
C ALA A 67 -14.96 6.25 4.22
N ASN A 68 -16.13 5.91 3.65
CA ASN A 68 -16.96 4.82 4.15
C ASN A 68 -16.29 3.45 3.92
N GLU A 69 -15.73 3.22 2.74
CA GLU A 69 -15.05 1.96 2.40
C GLU A 69 -13.90 1.66 3.35
N PHE A 70 -13.06 2.66 3.65
CA PHE A 70 -11.86 2.51 4.45
C PHE A 70 -12.03 2.85 5.93
N SER A 71 -13.27 2.93 6.43
CA SER A 71 -13.55 3.31 7.82
C SER A 71 -12.93 2.41 8.89
N GLU A 72 -12.57 1.16 8.55
CA GLU A 72 -11.92 0.19 9.45
C GLU A 72 -10.40 0.32 9.52
N THR A 73 -9.78 1.26 8.79
CA THR A 73 -8.32 1.42 8.69
C THR A 73 -7.65 1.50 10.06
N GLU A 74 -8.22 2.27 11.00
CA GLU A 74 -7.65 2.40 12.35
C GLU A 74 -7.61 1.06 13.10
N ASN A 75 -8.65 0.25 12.96
CA ASN A 75 -8.71 -1.07 13.56
C ASN A 75 -7.61 -1.99 12.98
N PHE A 76 -7.37 -1.93 11.66
CA PHE A 76 -6.28 -2.66 11.01
C PHE A 76 -4.91 -2.26 11.57
N ILE A 77 -4.66 -0.96 11.75
CA ILE A 77 -3.39 -0.45 12.30
C ILE A 77 -3.20 -0.94 13.75
N GLN A 78 -4.22 -0.83 14.61
CA GLN A 78 -4.15 -1.28 16.00
C GLN A 78 -3.89 -2.79 16.11
N VAL A 79 -4.52 -3.58 15.26
CA VAL A 79 -4.26 -5.02 15.21
C VAL A 79 -2.83 -5.31 14.75
N ALA A 80 -2.34 -4.60 13.72
CA ALA A 80 -0.95 -4.74 13.25
C ALA A 80 0.06 -4.39 14.35
N GLU A 81 -0.17 -3.30 15.10
CA GLU A 81 0.65 -2.90 16.27
C GLU A 81 0.70 -4.00 17.34
N SER A 82 -0.38 -4.77 17.53
CA SER A 82 -0.40 -5.87 18.50
C SER A 82 0.50 -7.04 18.11
N TYR A 83 0.85 -7.19 16.85
CA TYR A 83 1.75 -8.24 16.34
C TYR A 83 3.18 -7.76 16.09
N THR A 84 3.41 -6.44 16.07
CA THR A 84 4.68 -5.84 15.69
C THR A 84 5.16 -4.84 16.76
N ILE A 85 5.50 -3.64 16.37
CA ILE A 85 5.84 -2.49 17.21
C ILE A 85 4.88 -1.34 16.91
N PRO A 86 4.81 -0.29 17.73
CA PRO A 86 3.97 0.88 17.45
C PRO A 86 4.21 1.44 16.04
N TYR A 87 3.16 2.03 15.48
CA TYR A 87 3.19 2.67 14.16
C TYR A 87 4.02 3.96 14.21
N GLU A 88 5.20 3.95 13.59
CA GLU A 88 6.21 5.00 13.70
C GLU A 88 5.98 6.21 12.77
N TRP A 89 5.14 6.07 11.73
CA TRP A 89 4.99 7.06 10.67
C TRP A 89 4.13 8.27 11.05
N GLY A 90 3.40 8.22 12.17
CA GLY A 90 2.51 9.26 12.68
C GLY A 90 1.14 9.29 12.03
N GLU A 91 1.06 9.58 10.73
CA GLU A 91 -0.19 9.59 9.96
C GLU A 91 -0.23 8.45 8.94
N TYR A 92 -1.43 7.89 8.72
CA TYR A 92 -1.71 6.93 7.66
C TYR A 92 -2.84 7.47 6.79
N ASN A 93 -2.50 8.16 5.72
CA ASN A 93 -3.50 8.70 4.81
C ASN A 93 -3.66 7.81 3.57
N ILE A 94 -4.85 7.82 2.97
CA ILE A 94 -5.19 7.07 1.76
C ILE A 94 -5.63 8.08 0.71
N LEU A 95 -5.02 8.05 -0.48
CA LEU A 95 -5.46 8.82 -1.64
C LEU A 95 -6.01 7.90 -2.71
N VAL A 96 -7.31 7.99 -2.97
CA VAL A 96 -7.93 7.35 -4.13
C VAL A 96 -7.67 8.19 -5.36
N LEU A 97 -6.93 7.62 -6.29
CA LEU A 97 -6.52 8.23 -7.55
C LEU A 97 -7.56 8.03 -8.65
N PRO A 98 -7.51 8.81 -9.75
CA PRO A 98 -8.35 8.57 -10.91
C PRO A 98 -8.14 7.17 -11.52
N PRO A 99 -9.12 6.66 -12.33
CA PRO A 99 -9.01 5.34 -12.98
C PRO A 99 -7.81 5.14 -13.91
N SER A 100 -7.11 6.23 -14.25
CA SER A 100 -5.86 6.18 -15.03
C SER A 100 -4.64 5.73 -14.22
N PHE A 101 -4.76 5.56 -12.90
CA PHE A 101 -3.69 5.04 -12.05
C PHE A 101 -3.40 3.59 -12.44
N PRO A 102 -2.15 3.26 -12.85
CA PRO A 102 -1.86 1.99 -13.50
C PRO A 102 -1.64 0.82 -12.52
N PHE A 103 -1.66 1.08 -11.21
CA PHE A 103 -1.45 0.08 -10.17
C PHE A 103 -2.73 -0.14 -9.37
N GLY A 104 -2.77 -1.21 -8.57
CA GLY A 104 -3.83 -1.44 -7.60
C GLY A 104 -3.72 -0.48 -6.43
N VAL A 105 -2.69 -0.67 -5.64
CA VAL A 105 -2.37 0.15 -4.46
C VAL A 105 -0.85 0.31 -4.37
N MET A 106 -0.38 1.33 -3.63
CA MET A 106 1.04 1.59 -3.41
C MET A 106 1.28 2.10 -1.98
N GLU A 107 2.21 1.48 -1.30
CA GLU A 107 2.49 1.60 0.13
C GLU A 107 3.28 2.85 0.53
N ASN A 108 3.19 3.97 -0.18
CA ASN A 108 3.95 5.17 0.17
C ASN A 108 3.73 5.57 1.63
N PRO A 109 4.77 5.75 2.46
CA PRO A 109 4.62 6.14 3.86
C PRO A 109 3.80 7.41 4.03
N CYS A 110 2.92 7.44 5.02
CA CYS A 110 1.99 8.54 5.30
C CYS A 110 0.93 8.79 4.21
N LEU A 111 1.02 8.19 3.03
CA LEU A 111 0.12 8.46 1.90
C LEU A 111 0.01 7.26 0.94
N THR A 112 -0.77 6.26 1.32
CA THR A 112 -1.08 5.11 0.44
C THR A 112 -1.87 5.58 -0.78
N PHE A 113 -1.40 5.24 -1.98
CA PHE A 113 -2.14 5.45 -3.21
C PHE A 113 -3.05 4.25 -3.50
N ALA A 114 -4.28 4.50 -3.92
CA ALA A 114 -5.27 3.47 -4.16
C ALA A 114 -6.01 3.70 -5.48
N THR A 115 -6.26 2.61 -6.22
CA THR A 115 -7.16 2.64 -7.38
C THR A 115 -8.63 2.76 -6.93
N PRO A 116 -9.49 3.46 -7.67
CA PRO A 116 -10.91 3.54 -7.33
C PRO A 116 -11.65 2.18 -7.44
N SER A 117 -11.07 1.20 -8.12
CA SER A 117 -11.67 -0.15 -8.25
C SER A 117 -11.75 -0.94 -6.95
N ILE A 118 -10.99 -0.55 -5.90
CA ILE A 118 -11.10 -1.17 -4.56
C ILE A 118 -12.19 -0.53 -3.69
N VAL A 119 -12.85 0.53 -4.16
CA VAL A 119 -14.01 1.14 -3.49
C VAL A 119 -15.26 0.41 -3.95
N ALA A 120 -15.48 -0.79 -3.41
CA ALA A 120 -16.59 -1.68 -3.78
C ALA A 120 -17.94 -1.22 -3.21
N GLY A 121 -17.94 -0.47 -2.11
CA GLY A 121 -19.12 0.05 -1.43
C GLY A 121 -19.66 -0.88 -0.31
N ASP A 122 -19.07 -2.05 -0.14
CA ASP A 122 -19.45 -3.06 0.86
C ASP A 122 -18.26 -3.50 1.75
N LYS A 123 -17.11 -2.83 1.61
CA LYS A 123 -15.84 -3.12 2.29
C LYS A 123 -15.23 -4.49 1.97
N SER A 124 -15.73 -5.18 0.95
CA SER A 124 -15.27 -6.53 0.58
C SER A 124 -13.81 -6.57 0.12
N LEU A 125 -13.27 -5.43 -0.35
CA LEU A 125 -11.88 -5.28 -0.79
C LEU A 125 -11.01 -4.46 0.19
N ALA A 126 -11.52 -4.18 1.39
CA ALA A 126 -10.77 -3.41 2.39
C ALA A 126 -9.54 -4.15 2.96
N ASP A 127 -9.45 -5.47 2.77
CA ASP A 127 -8.29 -6.28 3.13
C ASP A 127 -7.02 -5.87 2.35
N VAL A 128 -7.17 -5.27 1.17
CA VAL A 128 -6.06 -4.67 0.42
C VAL A 128 -5.41 -3.54 1.23
N ILE A 129 -6.20 -2.75 1.97
CA ILE A 129 -5.66 -1.71 2.85
C ILE A 129 -4.90 -2.33 4.04
N ALA A 130 -5.34 -3.49 4.55
CA ALA A 130 -4.57 -4.22 5.56
C ALA A 130 -3.19 -4.68 5.04
N HIS A 131 -3.08 -5.00 3.74
CA HIS A 131 -1.81 -5.25 3.07
C HIS A 131 -0.91 -4.01 3.08
N GLU A 132 -1.41 -2.87 2.61
CA GLU A 132 -0.63 -1.63 2.56
C GLU A 132 -0.24 -1.11 3.96
N ILE A 133 -1.10 -1.30 4.97
CA ILE A 133 -0.76 -1.04 6.37
C ILE A 133 0.41 -1.92 6.81
N SER A 134 0.40 -3.21 6.46
CA SER A 134 1.45 -4.16 6.82
C SER A 134 2.82 -3.76 6.24
N HIS A 135 2.84 -3.11 5.09
CA HIS A 135 4.05 -2.52 4.52
C HIS A 135 4.68 -1.46 5.40
N SER A 136 3.95 -0.82 6.30
CA SER A 136 4.51 0.16 7.23
C SER A 136 5.65 -0.42 8.08
N TRP A 137 5.64 -1.73 8.33
CA TRP A 137 6.71 -2.47 9.02
C TRP A 137 7.60 -3.24 8.04
N SER A 138 6.98 -4.01 7.13
CA SER A 138 7.69 -4.86 6.16
C SER A 138 7.70 -4.20 4.78
N GLY A 139 8.84 -3.70 4.38
CA GLY A 139 9.03 -2.97 3.13
C GLY A 139 9.39 -1.50 3.33
N ASN A 140 8.75 -0.81 4.28
CA ASN A 140 9.00 0.59 4.55
C ASN A 140 9.99 0.79 5.71
N LEU A 141 9.65 0.34 6.92
CA LEU A 141 10.53 0.50 8.08
C LEU A 141 11.72 -0.47 8.01
N VAL A 142 11.47 -1.72 7.66
CA VAL A 142 12.48 -2.71 7.34
C VAL A 142 12.33 -3.07 5.88
N THR A 143 13.28 -2.66 5.06
CA THR A 143 13.24 -2.79 3.61
C THR A 143 14.34 -3.73 3.10
N MET A 144 14.10 -4.35 1.94
CA MET A 144 15.10 -5.16 1.24
C MET A 144 16.34 -4.35 0.90
N SER A 145 17.50 -5.02 0.86
CA SER A 145 18.76 -4.40 0.44
C SER A 145 18.90 -4.24 -1.08
N ASN A 146 18.19 -5.08 -1.84
CA ASN A 146 18.17 -5.06 -3.31
C ASN A 146 16.88 -5.70 -3.85
N TRP A 147 16.56 -5.45 -5.11
CA TRP A 147 15.31 -5.93 -5.74
C TRP A 147 15.22 -7.45 -5.88
N SER A 148 16.33 -8.19 -5.86
CA SER A 148 16.28 -9.66 -5.89
C SER A 148 15.69 -10.24 -4.59
N ASP A 149 15.69 -9.46 -3.50
CA ASP A 149 15.15 -9.84 -2.21
C ASP A 149 13.75 -9.24 -1.95
N PHE A 150 13.07 -8.75 -2.98
CA PHE A 150 11.74 -8.12 -2.87
C PHE A 150 10.69 -9.01 -2.19
N TRP A 151 10.86 -10.34 -2.27
CA TRP A 151 10.03 -11.29 -1.54
C TRP A 151 9.99 -11.05 -0.02
N LEU A 152 11.06 -10.48 0.56
CA LEU A 152 11.08 -10.12 1.98
C LEU A 152 10.03 -9.04 2.29
N ASN A 153 9.96 -8.00 1.44
CA ASN A 153 8.94 -6.96 1.61
C ASN A 153 7.54 -7.55 1.48
N GLU A 154 7.23 -8.21 0.38
CA GLU A 154 5.88 -8.69 0.07
C GLU A 154 5.45 -9.86 0.96
N GLY A 155 6.36 -10.81 1.19
CA GLY A 155 6.05 -12.01 1.93
C GLY A 155 5.69 -11.75 3.39
N PHE A 156 6.50 -10.99 4.12
CA PHE A 156 6.17 -10.61 5.50
C PHE A 156 4.93 -9.73 5.57
N THR A 157 4.70 -8.89 4.57
CA THR A 157 3.48 -8.09 4.44
C THR A 157 2.25 -8.98 4.30
N MET A 158 2.26 -9.98 3.40
CA MET A 158 1.18 -10.95 3.25
C MET A 158 0.93 -11.75 4.54
N PHE A 159 1.99 -12.12 5.25
CA PHE A 159 1.86 -12.80 6.55
C PHE A 159 1.14 -11.93 7.57
N LEU A 160 1.56 -10.67 7.72
CA LEU A 160 0.94 -9.72 8.66
C LEU A 160 -0.50 -9.39 8.25
N GLN A 161 -0.77 -9.16 6.97
CA GLN A 161 -2.13 -8.98 6.42
C GLN A 161 -3.05 -10.12 6.88
N ARG A 162 -2.63 -11.37 6.73
CA ARG A 162 -3.44 -12.54 7.15
C ARG A 162 -3.66 -12.59 8.65
N LYS A 163 -2.69 -12.15 9.46
CA LYS A 163 -2.88 -12.01 10.91
C LYS A 163 -3.92 -10.95 11.24
N ILE A 164 -3.89 -9.80 10.56
CA ILE A 164 -4.88 -8.73 10.71
C ILE A 164 -6.28 -9.24 10.33
N ILE A 165 -6.44 -9.85 9.17
CA ILE A 165 -7.71 -10.39 8.69
C ILE A 165 -8.26 -11.45 9.65
N SER A 166 -7.40 -12.35 10.14
CA SER A 166 -7.79 -13.38 11.11
C SER A 166 -8.28 -12.78 12.42
N ALA A 167 -7.62 -11.75 12.92
CA ALA A 167 -7.97 -11.11 14.18
C ALA A 167 -9.28 -10.30 14.10
N ILE A 168 -9.53 -9.66 12.96
CA ILE A 168 -10.70 -8.80 12.78
C ILE A 168 -11.96 -9.62 12.45
N ASN A 169 -11.83 -10.63 11.60
CA ASN A 169 -12.96 -11.45 11.18
C ASN A 169 -13.04 -12.74 12.02
N ASN A 170 -12.21 -13.70 11.69
CA ASN A 170 -12.01 -14.96 12.40
C ASN A 170 -10.82 -15.73 11.79
N GLU A 171 -10.32 -16.72 12.52
CA GLU A 171 -9.15 -17.52 12.11
C GLU A 171 -9.33 -18.22 10.74
N ASN A 172 -10.54 -18.59 10.37
CA ASN A 172 -10.80 -19.25 9.11
C ASN A 172 -10.61 -18.33 7.90
N MET A 173 -10.86 -17.02 8.04
CA MET A 173 -10.63 -16.05 6.96
C MET A 173 -9.15 -15.96 6.58
N GLY A 174 -8.24 -15.95 7.54
CA GLY A 174 -6.80 -16.01 7.27
C GLY A 174 -6.39 -17.33 6.61
N LYS A 175 -6.98 -18.46 7.02
CA LYS A 175 -6.75 -19.78 6.38
C LYS A 175 -7.26 -19.80 4.93
N ILE A 176 -8.44 -19.24 4.67
CA ILE A 176 -8.99 -19.11 3.32
C ILE A 176 -8.09 -18.26 2.44
N SER A 177 -7.67 -17.09 2.93
CA SER A 177 -6.70 -16.23 2.23
C SER A 177 -5.41 -16.98 1.89
N ALA A 178 -4.87 -17.78 2.84
CA ALA A 178 -3.70 -18.61 2.60
C ALA A 178 -3.95 -19.69 1.52
N MET A 179 -5.11 -20.34 1.53
CA MET A 179 -5.46 -21.36 0.52
C MET A 179 -5.61 -20.76 -0.88
N ILE A 180 -6.24 -19.58 -1.00
CA ILE A 180 -6.39 -18.87 -2.27
C ILE A 180 -5.00 -18.57 -2.85
N GLY A 181 -4.15 -17.92 -2.09
CA GLY A 181 -2.84 -17.61 -2.57
C GLY A 181 -1.98 -18.84 -2.86
N MET A 182 -2.07 -19.98 -2.13
CA MET A 182 -1.42 -21.23 -2.50
C MET A 182 -1.86 -21.72 -3.89
N LYS A 183 -3.14 -21.56 -4.21
CA LYS A 183 -3.67 -21.87 -5.55
C LYS A 183 -3.04 -20.96 -6.61
N GLU A 184 -3.06 -19.65 -6.38
CA GLU A 184 -2.49 -18.64 -7.27
C GLU A 184 -0.99 -18.86 -7.52
N TRP A 185 -0.24 -19.19 -6.46
CA TRP A 185 1.16 -19.57 -6.58
C TRP A 185 1.36 -20.77 -7.51
N LYS A 186 0.59 -21.85 -7.32
CA LYS A 186 0.69 -23.05 -8.18
C LYS A 186 0.36 -22.74 -9.63
N GLU A 187 -0.67 -21.94 -9.87
CA GLU A 187 -1.07 -21.50 -11.22
C GLU A 187 0.04 -20.68 -11.87
N ALA A 188 0.67 -19.76 -11.13
CA ALA A 188 1.75 -18.95 -11.63
C ALA A 188 3.02 -19.75 -11.91
N VAL A 189 3.40 -20.72 -11.06
CA VAL A 189 4.52 -21.63 -11.30
C VAL A 189 4.25 -22.49 -12.54
N THR A 190 3.01 -22.98 -12.69
CA THR A 190 2.62 -23.74 -13.88
C THR A 190 2.71 -22.92 -15.17
N LEU A 191 2.29 -21.63 -15.11
CA LEU A 191 2.31 -20.73 -16.25
C LEU A 191 3.71 -20.30 -16.66
N LEU A 192 4.57 -20.00 -15.67
CA LEU A 192 5.91 -19.46 -15.91
C LEU A 192 6.98 -20.56 -16.09
N GLY A 193 6.77 -21.74 -15.52
CA GLY A 193 7.72 -22.84 -15.42
C GLY A 193 8.58 -22.78 -14.14
N GLU A 194 8.88 -23.93 -13.57
CA GLU A 194 9.63 -24.06 -12.32
C GLU A 194 11.06 -23.49 -12.38
N SER A 195 11.68 -23.53 -13.57
CA SER A 195 13.03 -23.02 -13.79
C SER A 195 13.10 -21.54 -14.22
N ASN A 196 11.96 -20.84 -14.22
CA ASN A 196 11.92 -19.42 -14.56
C ASN A 196 12.48 -18.58 -13.42
N ASP A 197 13.32 -17.57 -13.72
CA ASP A 197 13.87 -16.67 -12.71
C ASP A 197 12.78 -16.03 -11.84
N PHE A 198 11.61 -15.75 -12.41
CA PHE A 198 10.49 -15.17 -11.68
C PHE A 198 9.72 -16.16 -10.77
N THR A 199 10.04 -17.44 -10.79
CA THR A 199 9.57 -18.43 -9.82
C THR A 199 10.60 -18.70 -8.71
N SER A 200 11.79 -18.07 -8.80
CA SER A 200 12.83 -18.12 -7.79
C SER A 200 12.58 -17.09 -6.69
N ILE A 201 12.92 -17.44 -5.44
CA ILE A 201 12.94 -16.51 -4.30
C ILE A 201 13.96 -15.39 -4.53
N HIS A 202 15.11 -15.73 -5.16
CA HIS A 202 16.18 -14.78 -5.46
C HIS A 202 16.43 -14.77 -6.99
N PRO A 203 15.63 -14.03 -7.77
CA PRO A 203 15.72 -14.00 -9.21
C PRO A 203 16.98 -13.29 -9.68
N ASN A 204 17.53 -13.73 -10.81
CA ASN A 204 18.57 -12.99 -11.51
C ASN A 204 17.94 -11.84 -12.29
N LEU A 205 18.18 -10.60 -11.84
CA LEU A 205 17.60 -9.39 -12.43
C LEU A 205 18.55 -8.65 -13.38
N ILE A 206 19.71 -9.23 -13.72
CA ILE A 206 20.67 -8.61 -14.63
C ILE A 206 20.04 -8.41 -16.02
N GLY A 207 20.06 -7.17 -16.51
CA GLY A 207 19.50 -6.80 -17.82
C GLY A 207 17.98 -6.65 -17.87
N ILE A 208 17.27 -6.82 -16.75
CA ILE A 208 15.84 -6.59 -16.66
C ILE A 208 15.58 -5.11 -16.36
N SER A 209 14.76 -4.44 -17.16
CA SER A 209 14.42 -3.04 -16.92
C SER A 209 13.57 -2.90 -15.67
N GLN A 210 13.76 -1.81 -14.93
CA GLN A 210 12.98 -1.49 -13.73
C GLN A 210 11.46 -1.50 -14.00
N ARG A 211 11.04 -1.04 -15.19
CA ARG A 211 9.64 -1.08 -15.63
C ARG A 211 9.11 -2.52 -15.78
N THR A 212 9.93 -3.42 -16.30
CA THR A 212 9.58 -4.85 -16.43
C THR A 212 9.52 -5.52 -15.06
N LEU A 213 10.41 -5.15 -14.15
CA LEU A 213 10.40 -5.59 -12.76
C LEU A 213 9.11 -5.19 -12.09
N LEU A 214 8.80 -3.90 -12.05
CA LEU A 214 7.56 -3.38 -11.43
C LEU A 214 6.31 -4.05 -12.03
N ALA A 215 6.19 -4.15 -13.35
CA ALA A 215 5.04 -4.79 -13.99
C ALA A 215 4.90 -6.28 -13.64
N ARG A 216 6.02 -7.02 -13.52
CA ARG A 216 6.01 -8.45 -13.22
C ARG A 216 5.97 -8.74 -11.71
N TYR A 217 6.56 -7.90 -10.87
CA TYR A 217 6.52 -8.05 -9.41
C TYR A 217 5.19 -7.61 -8.80
N LEU A 218 4.59 -6.54 -9.32
CA LEU A 218 3.23 -6.14 -8.90
C LEU A 218 2.16 -7.17 -9.27
N MET A 219 2.37 -7.94 -10.34
CA MET A 219 1.53 -9.11 -10.66
C MET A 219 1.81 -10.33 -9.77
N LYS A 220 2.86 -10.29 -8.93
CA LYS A 220 3.33 -11.41 -8.10
C LYS A 220 3.22 -11.17 -6.60
N LYS A 221 2.54 -10.11 -6.16
CA LYS A 221 2.31 -9.84 -4.72
C LYS A 221 1.81 -11.09 -3.96
N ASP A 222 1.12 -11.98 -4.66
CA ASP A 222 0.52 -13.18 -4.07
C ASP A 222 1.42 -14.43 -4.11
N ILE A 223 2.48 -14.46 -4.93
CA ILE A 223 3.23 -15.70 -5.21
C ILE A 223 4.26 -16.04 -4.12
N THR A 224 4.76 -15.07 -3.39
CA THR A 224 6.03 -15.20 -2.66
C THR A 224 5.94 -15.88 -1.29
N PHE A 225 4.76 -16.09 -0.71
CA PHE A 225 4.64 -16.48 0.71
C PHE A 225 4.10 -17.87 1.01
N TYR A 226 4.26 -18.83 0.10
CA TYR A 226 3.81 -20.21 0.36
C TYR A 226 4.96 -21.20 0.62
N THR A 227 6.19 -20.71 0.74
CA THR A 227 7.38 -21.56 0.92
C THR A 227 7.96 -21.52 2.35
N ILE A 228 7.28 -20.88 3.32
CA ILE A 228 7.69 -20.87 4.73
C ILE A 228 6.58 -21.46 5.59
#